data_5a0d58c4e602df4d399e253089dfdcac
#
_entry.id   5a0d58c4e602df4d399e253089dfdcac
#
_cell.length_a   1.000
_cell.length_b   1.000
_cell.length_c   1.000
_cell.angle_alpha   90.00
_cell.angle_beta   90.00
_cell.angle_gamma   90.00
#
_symmetry.space_group_name_H-M   'P 1'
#
loop_
_entity.id
_entity.type
_entity.pdbx_description
1 polymer ?
#
loop_
_entity_poly.entity_id
_entity_poly.type
_entity_poly.pdbx_seq_one_letter_code
_entity_poly.pdbx_strand_id
1 'polypeptide(L)'
;LYGINLNQVENTKLSDLDNYKYSSKIYKNKYIEKHLNSILLDSNITIISSYIIKNKERIFDCFKNSDNKMFLDELQKFVNSAILPNCNKWHINNELIPLDVLNKLSTMGIFSINIPNKYGGLNFNKQLLTLVSEELSRGYIGVGSLLTRNDIASEIIIKYASEDKCNEILPMLSKGLLIPSAVFTEPNCGSDLSKVNTTATKTKVLGSTYYSINGTKTWITHGSRSDLLILLARTDIKSKGYSGLSLFSFKKKRGDKTNPFPDKNISGSEISVIGYRGM
;
A
#
# COMPACT_ATOMS: atom_id res chain seq x y z
N LEU A 1 -13.22 -5.35 5.35
CA LEU A 1 -14.35 -6.28 5.16
C LEU A 1 -15.55 -5.66 5.84
N TYR A 2 -16.41 -5.01 5.07
CA TYR A 2 -17.70 -4.57 5.55
C TYR A 2 -18.57 -5.82 5.72
N GLY A 3 -19.24 -5.94 6.91
CA GLY A 3 -20.07 -7.07 7.22
C GLY A 3 -21.20 -7.26 6.24
N ILE A 4 -20.98 -8.12 5.27
CA ILE A 4 -22.03 -8.74 4.50
C ILE A 4 -22.64 -9.78 5.42
N ASN A 5 -23.95 -9.70 5.64
CA ASN A 5 -24.66 -10.70 6.43
C ASN A 5 -24.65 -12.04 5.65
N LEU A 6 -23.66 -12.87 5.95
CA LEU A 6 -23.38 -14.11 5.26
C LEU A 6 -24.51 -15.16 5.45
N ASN A 7 -25.34 -15.00 6.47
CA ASN A 7 -26.47 -15.93 6.72
C ASN A 7 -27.57 -15.87 5.64
N GLN A 8 -27.65 -14.80 4.86
CA GLN A 8 -28.57 -14.70 3.73
C GLN A 8 -28.06 -15.40 2.47
N VAL A 9 -26.79 -15.80 2.41
CA VAL A 9 -26.16 -16.39 1.23
C VAL A 9 -26.11 -17.91 1.32
N GLU A 10 -26.23 -18.50 2.51
CA GLU A 10 -26.14 -19.95 2.72
C GLU A 10 -27.25 -20.76 1.99
N ASN A 11 -28.36 -20.12 1.64
CA ASN A 11 -29.49 -20.76 0.95
C ASN A 11 -29.65 -20.31 -0.51
N THR A 12 -28.73 -19.51 -1.05
CA THR A 12 -28.84 -19.00 -2.43
C THR A 12 -28.35 -20.06 -3.40
N LYS A 13 -29.24 -20.62 -4.22
CA LYS A 13 -28.87 -21.53 -5.30
C LYS A 13 -28.14 -20.75 -6.39
N LEU A 14 -27.29 -21.44 -7.16
CA LEU A 14 -26.57 -20.86 -8.30
C LEU A 14 -27.50 -20.17 -9.31
N SER A 15 -28.71 -20.74 -9.51
CA SER A 15 -29.77 -20.17 -10.35
C SER A 15 -30.30 -18.82 -9.88
N ASP A 16 -30.20 -18.52 -8.58
CA ASP A 16 -30.71 -17.27 -8.00
C ASP A 16 -29.75 -16.11 -8.21
N LEU A 17 -28.49 -16.42 -8.51
CA LEU A 17 -27.47 -15.44 -8.86
C LEU A 17 -27.68 -14.84 -10.27
N ASP A 18 -28.45 -15.52 -11.13
CA ASP A 18 -28.81 -15.00 -12.45
C ASP A 18 -29.71 -13.76 -12.40
N ASN A 19 -30.38 -13.53 -11.28
CA ASN A 19 -31.20 -12.34 -11.02
C ASN A 19 -30.36 -11.12 -10.62
N TYR A 20 -29.09 -11.27 -10.27
CA TYR A 20 -28.21 -10.14 -10.06
C TYR A 20 -27.64 -9.65 -11.40
N LYS A 21 -27.75 -8.35 -11.66
CA LYS A 21 -27.37 -7.65 -12.90
C LYS A 21 -25.94 -7.94 -13.42
N TYR A 22 -25.15 -8.68 -12.63
CA TYR A 22 -23.75 -9.04 -12.88
C TYR A 22 -23.51 -10.55 -13.02
N SER A 23 -24.50 -11.39 -12.77
CA SER A 23 -24.33 -12.84 -12.67
C SER A 23 -24.23 -13.54 -14.03
N SER A 24 -25.05 -13.17 -15.00
CA SER A 24 -25.17 -13.90 -16.26
C SER A 24 -23.90 -13.94 -17.14
N LYS A 25 -22.97 -13.00 -16.92
CA LYS A 25 -21.68 -12.97 -17.61
C LYS A 25 -20.57 -13.75 -16.89
N ILE A 26 -20.75 -14.11 -15.61
CA ILE A 26 -19.75 -14.79 -14.77
C ILE A 26 -19.59 -16.26 -15.18
N TYR A 27 -20.69 -16.92 -15.50
CA TYR A 27 -20.74 -18.36 -15.68
C TYR A 27 -20.38 -18.88 -17.08
N LYS A 28 -20.12 -17.99 -18.05
CA LYS A 28 -19.80 -18.40 -19.44
C LYS A 28 -18.33 -18.74 -19.68
N ASN A 29 -17.47 -18.64 -18.67
CA ASN A 29 -16.06 -19.01 -18.79
C ASN A 29 -15.82 -20.39 -18.15
N LYS A 30 -15.55 -21.40 -19.00
CA LYS A 30 -15.31 -22.80 -18.58
C LYS A 30 -14.19 -22.98 -17.54
N TYR A 31 -13.23 -22.07 -17.50
CA TYR A 31 -12.13 -22.12 -16.53
C TYR A 31 -12.59 -21.68 -15.14
N ILE A 32 -13.40 -20.63 -15.09
CA ILE A 32 -14.02 -20.13 -13.85
C ILE A 32 -15.01 -21.15 -13.31
N GLU A 33 -15.84 -21.73 -14.18
CA GLU A 33 -16.82 -22.76 -13.82
C GLU A 33 -16.18 -24.00 -13.19
N LYS A 34 -15.05 -24.46 -13.73
CA LYS A 34 -14.30 -25.59 -13.18
C LYS A 34 -13.70 -25.27 -11.80
N HIS A 35 -13.19 -24.06 -11.60
CA HIS A 35 -12.63 -23.63 -10.31
C HIS A 35 -13.71 -23.28 -9.30
N LEU A 36 -14.82 -22.67 -9.72
CA LEU A 36 -15.97 -22.41 -8.87
C LEU A 36 -16.56 -23.71 -8.32
N ASN A 37 -16.73 -24.73 -9.13
CA ASN A 37 -17.28 -26.02 -8.67
C ASN A 37 -16.39 -26.73 -7.65
N SER A 38 -15.08 -26.49 -7.68
CA SER A 38 -14.15 -27.01 -6.65
C SER A 38 -14.15 -26.20 -5.34
N ILE A 39 -14.57 -24.95 -5.38
CA ILE A 39 -14.58 -24.01 -4.26
C ILE A 39 -15.99 -23.88 -3.65
N LEU A 40 -17.07 -24.11 -4.45
CA LEU A 40 -18.47 -23.99 -4.03
C LEU A 40 -18.91 -25.02 -2.98
N LEU A 41 -18.09 -26.04 -2.74
CA LEU A 41 -18.35 -26.99 -1.67
C LEU A 41 -18.12 -26.42 -0.26
N ASP A 42 -17.45 -25.27 -0.13
CA ASP A 42 -17.09 -24.70 1.18
C ASP A 42 -17.31 -23.19 1.29
N SER A 43 -18.57 -22.72 1.14
CA SER A 43 -18.94 -21.41 1.70
C SER A 43 -18.78 -20.14 0.83
N ASN A 44 -19.46 -19.14 1.24
CA ASN A 44 -19.66 -17.74 0.85
C ASN A 44 -18.41 -16.92 0.40
N ILE A 45 -17.21 -17.35 0.72
CA ILE A 45 -15.93 -16.83 0.20
C ILE A 45 -15.89 -16.92 -1.33
N THR A 46 -16.59 -17.86 -1.89
CA THR A 46 -16.60 -18.18 -3.33
C THR A 46 -17.27 -17.11 -4.19
N ILE A 47 -18.30 -16.46 -3.70
CA ILE A 47 -19.00 -15.41 -4.46
C ILE A 47 -18.10 -14.17 -4.57
N ILE A 48 -17.42 -13.81 -3.49
CA ILE A 48 -16.47 -12.70 -3.47
C ILE A 48 -15.25 -13.05 -4.34
N SER A 49 -14.73 -14.26 -4.24
CA SER A 49 -13.59 -14.73 -5.04
C SER A 49 -13.92 -14.76 -6.52
N SER A 50 -15.11 -15.25 -6.91
CA SER A 50 -15.54 -15.28 -8.30
C SER A 50 -15.80 -13.87 -8.86
N TYR A 51 -16.31 -12.96 -8.06
CA TYR A 51 -16.45 -11.56 -8.44
C TYR A 51 -15.09 -10.88 -8.63
N ILE A 52 -14.12 -11.14 -7.74
CA ILE A 52 -12.75 -10.64 -7.83
C ILE A 52 -12.05 -11.23 -9.06
N ILE A 53 -12.11 -12.55 -9.27
CA ILE A 53 -11.49 -13.22 -10.40
C ILE A 53 -12.02 -12.67 -11.72
N LYS A 54 -13.31 -12.40 -11.81
CA LYS A 54 -13.92 -11.86 -13.02
C LYS A 54 -13.66 -10.39 -13.27
N ASN A 55 -13.61 -9.58 -12.23
CA ASN A 55 -13.16 -8.19 -12.38
C ASN A 55 -11.69 -8.16 -12.76
N LYS A 56 -10.91 -9.16 -12.35
CA LYS A 56 -9.55 -9.38 -12.81
C LYS A 56 -9.49 -9.61 -14.32
N GLU A 57 -10.34 -10.46 -14.90
CA GLU A 57 -10.40 -10.63 -16.36
C GLU A 57 -10.79 -9.34 -17.09
N ARG A 58 -11.72 -8.54 -16.54
CA ARG A 58 -12.07 -7.22 -17.09
C ARG A 58 -10.94 -6.20 -16.95
N ILE A 59 -10.16 -6.30 -15.90
CA ILE A 59 -8.93 -5.53 -15.71
C ILE A 59 -7.90 -5.99 -16.75
N PHE A 60 -7.76 -7.30 -16.97
CA PHE A 60 -6.88 -7.87 -18.00
C PHE A 60 -7.31 -7.51 -19.44
N ASP A 61 -8.58 -7.32 -19.73
CA ASP A 61 -9.05 -6.80 -21.02
C ASP A 61 -8.52 -5.36 -21.30
N CYS A 62 -8.18 -4.60 -20.24
CA CYS A 62 -7.47 -3.33 -20.36
C CYS A 62 -5.99 -3.50 -20.78
N PHE A 63 -5.44 -4.73 -20.75
CA PHE A 63 -4.06 -5.06 -21.13
C PHE A 63 -3.90 -5.51 -22.58
N LYS A 64 -4.82 -5.14 -23.46
CA LYS A 64 -4.57 -5.25 -24.91
C LYS A 64 -3.39 -4.41 -25.38
N ASN A 65 -2.81 -3.59 -24.49
CA ASN A 65 -1.56 -2.89 -24.73
C ASN A 65 -0.37 -3.84 -24.50
N SER A 66 0.40 -4.13 -25.56
CA SER A 66 1.57 -5.01 -25.57
C SER A 66 2.61 -4.64 -24.51
N ASP A 67 2.79 -3.34 -24.25
CA ASP A 67 3.82 -2.83 -23.36
C ASP A 67 3.53 -3.14 -21.90
N ASN A 68 2.26 -3.01 -21.49
CA ASN A 68 1.84 -3.36 -20.13
C ASN A 68 1.96 -4.86 -19.87
N LYS A 69 1.66 -5.69 -20.88
CA LYS A 69 1.82 -7.14 -20.77
C LYS A 69 3.28 -7.52 -20.62
N MET A 70 4.15 -6.96 -21.45
CA MET A 70 5.59 -7.20 -21.40
C MET A 70 6.17 -6.78 -20.03
N PHE A 71 5.75 -5.63 -19.50
CA PHE A 71 6.14 -5.17 -18.17
C PHE A 71 5.74 -6.15 -17.06
N LEU A 72 4.51 -6.65 -17.08
CA LEU A 72 4.02 -7.63 -16.11
C LEU A 72 4.71 -8.99 -16.24
N ASP A 73 4.99 -9.45 -17.46
CA ASP A 73 5.71 -10.70 -17.71
C ASP A 73 7.14 -10.64 -17.13
N GLU A 74 7.83 -9.52 -17.30
CA GLU A 74 9.15 -9.29 -16.70
C GLU A 74 9.08 -9.20 -15.16
N LEU A 75 8.09 -8.51 -14.64
CA LEU A 75 7.85 -8.47 -13.19
C LEU A 75 7.61 -9.88 -12.62
N GLN A 76 6.78 -10.68 -13.29
CA GLN A 76 6.49 -12.05 -12.87
C GLN A 76 7.74 -12.93 -12.85
N LYS A 77 8.62 -12.81 -13.85
CA LYS A 77 9.92 -13.50 -13.88
C LYS A 77 10.77 -13.11 -12.67
N PHE A 78 10.83 -11.82 -12.37
CA PHE A 78 11.57 -11.33 -11.20
C PHE A 78 10.97 -11.83 -9.89
N VAL A 79 9.66 -11.78 -9.73
CA VAL A 79 8.97 -12.30 -8.55
C VAL A 79 9.25 -13.79 -8.35
N ASN A 80 9.16 -14.58 -9.41
CA ASN A 80 9.38 -16.03 -9.36
C ASN A 80 10.85 -16.40 -9.05
N SER A 81 11.81 -15.62 -9.55
CA SER A 81 13.24 -15.95 -9.40
C SER A 81 13.88 -15.34 -8.15
N ALA A 82 13.44 -14.15 -7.70
CA ALA A 82 14.12 -13.40 -6.65
C ALA A 82 13.29 -13.23 -5.36
N ILE A 83 11.98 -13.17 -5.44
CA ILE A 83 11.12 -12.91 -4.28
C ILE A 83 10.60 -14.23 -3.69
N LEU A 84 9.87 -15.02 -4.47
CA LEU A 84 9.25 -16.25 -3.99
C LEU A 84 10.22 -17.23 -3.30
N PRO A 85 11.43 -17.49 -3.83
CA PRO A 85 12.36 -18.43 -3.17
C PRO A 85 12.83 -17.96 -1.79
N ASN A 86 12.76 -16.64 -1.52
CA ASN A 86 13.28 -16.03 -0.31
C ASN A 86 12.20 -15.59 0.69
N CYS A 87 10.94 -15.49 0.26
CA CYS A 87 9.84 -14.91 1.05
C CYS A 87 9.65 -15.63 2.40
N ASN A 88 9.74 -16.95 2.41
CA ASN A 88 9.60 -17.75 3.62
C ASN A 88 10.72 -17.49 4.63
N LYS A 89 11.96 -17.38 4.15
CA LYS A 89 13.12 -17.03 4.98
C LYS A 89 12.94 -15.65 5.62
N TRP A 90 12.58 -14.64 4.83
CA TRP A 90 12.34 -13.29 5.34
C TRP A 90 11.21 -13.27 6.38
N HIS A 91 10.16 -14.04 6.12
CA HIS A 91 9.02 -14.11 7.04
C HIS A 91 9.38 -14.79 8.36
N ILE A 92 9.97 -15.99 8.32
CA ILE A 92 10.29 -16.77 9.53
C ILE A 92 11.29 -16.02 10.41
N ASN A 93 12.36 -15.51 9.82
CA ASN A 93 13.44 -14.84 10.53
C ASN A 93 13.14 -13.37 10.83
N ASN A 94 11.98 -12.85 10.39
CA ASN A 94 11.64 -11.42 10.46
C ASN A 94 12.78 -10.55 9.89
N GLU A 95 13.28 -10.94 8.72
CA GLU A 95 14.35 -10.22 8.03
C GLU A 95 13.76 -9.08 7.20
N LEU A 96 14.39 -7.90 7.26
CA LEU A 96 14.04 -6.80 6.35
C LEU A 96 14.28 -7.24 4.91
N ILE A 97 13.36 -6.88 4.01
CA ILE A 97 13.53 -7.11 2.56
C ILE A 97 14.86 -6.50 2.11
N PRO A 98 15.76 -7.26 1.47
CA PRO A 98 17.09 -6.80 1.10
C PRO A 98 17.07 -5.56 0.18
N LEU A 99 18.09 -4.70 0.31
CA LEU A 99 18.18 -3.47 -0.49
C LEU A 99 18.39 -3.75 -1.99
N ASP A 100 19.01 -4.86 -2.34
CA ASP A 100 19.17 -5.27 -3.74
C ASP A 100 17.82 -5.57 -4.41
N VAL A 101 16.86 -6.15 -3.68
CA VAL A 101 15.47 -6.29 -4.15
C VAL A 101 14.85 -4.92 -4.42
N LEU A 102 15.01 -3.97 -3.50
CA LEU A 102 14.49 -2.61 -3.68
C LEU A 102 15.15 -1.92 -4.88
N ASN A 103 16.46 -2.04 -5.03
CA ASN A 103 17.21 -1.49 -6.15
C ASN A 103 16.74 -2.09 -7.50
N LYS A 104 16.46 -3.39 -7.53
CA LYS A 104 15.94 -4.04 -8.73
C LYS A 104 14.52 -3.55 -9.06
N LEU A 105 13.64 -3.45 -8.08
CA LEU A 105 12.30 -2.87 -8.25
C LEU A 105 12.37 -1.43 -8.77
N SER A 106 13.30 -0.65 -8.24
CA SER A 106 13.57 0.72 -8.72
C SER A 106 13.99 0.74 -10.20
N THR A 107 14.96 -0.10 -10.58
CA THR A 107 15.45 -0.22 -11.98
C THR A 107 14.35 -0.65 -12.94
N MET A 108 13.40 -1.48 -12.46
CA MET A 108 12.22 -1.89 -13.23
C MET A 108 11.14 -0.80 -13.32
N GLY A 109 11.31 0.34 -12.65
CA GLY A 109 10.35 1.43 -12.66
C GLY A 109 9.13 1.22 -11.77
N ILE A 110 9.17 0.26 -10.84
CA ILE A 110 8.02 -0.07 -9.98
C ILE A 110 7.57 1.13 -9.13
N PHE A 111 8.50 1.90 -8.60
CA PHE A 111 8.18 3.06 -7.76
C PHE A 111 7.74 4.30 -8.55
N SER A 112 7.86 4.27 -9.88
CA SER A 112 7.53 5.38 -10.78
C SER A 112 6.16 5.26 -11.45
N ILE A 113 5.45 4.14 -11.25
CA ILE A 113 4.25 3.74 -12.00
C ILE A 113 3.19 4.85 -12.05
N ASN A 114 2.82 5.43 -10.91
CA ASN A 114 1.73 6.42 -10.80
C ASN A 114 2.23 7.87 -10.72
N ILE A 115 3.54 8.09 -10.75
CA ILE A 115 4.12 9.43 -10.68
C ILE A 115 4.10 10.06 -12.09
N PRO A 116 3.67 11.33 -12.24
CA PRO A 116 3.66 12.01 -13.52
C PRO A 116 5.03 12.11 -14.18
N ASN A 117 5.07 12.09 -15.52
CA ASN A 117 6.30 12.13 -16.32
C ASN A 117 7.17 13.35 -15.99
N LYS A 118 6.56 14.51 -15.69
CA LYS A 118 7.30 15.73 -15.32
C LYS A 118 8.15 15.59 -14.05
N TYR A 119 7.87 14.58 -13.22
CA TYR A 119 8.65 14.24 -12.03
C TYR A 119 9.46 12.95 -12.18
N GLY A 120 9.65 12.47 -13.44
CA GLY A 120 10.40 11.26 -13.73
C GLY A 120 9.63 9.96 -13.49
N GLY A 121 8.30 10.03 -13.44
CA GLY A 121 7.43 8.87 -13.35
C GLY A 121 7.02 8.31 -14.71
N LEU A 122 6.35 7.16 -14.70
CA LEU A 122 5.80 6.50 -15.88
C LEU A 122 4.36 6.92 -16.19
N ASN A 123 3.68 7.55 -15.22
CA ASN A 123 2.31 8.05 -15.33
C ASN A 123 1.31 6.99 -15.82
N PHE A 124 1.48 5.75 -15.38
CA PHE A 124 0.52 4.69 -15.67
C PHE A 124 -0.74 4.83 -14.82
N ASN A 125 -1.81 4.18 -15.25
CA ASN A 125 -3.08 4.23 -14.56
C ASN A 125 -3.10 3.33 -13.31
N LYS A 126 -4.11 3.54 -12.45
CA LYS A 126 -4.29 2.76 -11.23
C LYS A 126 -4.58 1.27 -11.47
N GLN A 127 -5.05 0.90 -12.65
CA GLN A 127 -5.29 -0.50 -13.01
C GLN A 127 -3.96 -1.26 -13.09
N LEU A 128 -2.97 -0.73 -13.79
CA LEU A 128 -1.63 -1.35 -13.85
C LEU A 128 -0.99 -1.38 -12.46
N LEU A 129 -1.07 -0.29 -11.70
CA LEU A 129 -0.57 -0.26 -10.31
C LEU A 129 -1.18 -1.37 -9.46
N THR A 130 -2.48 -1.63 -9.60
CA THR A 130 -3.17 -2.70 -8.86
C THR A 130 -2.61 -4.07 -9.20
N LEU A 131 -2.38 -4.35 -10.48
CA LEU A 131 -1.82 -5.64 -10.93
C LEU A 131 -0.37 -5.83 -10.52
N VAL A 132 0.41 -4.78 -10.60
CA VAL A 132 1.80 -4.80 -10.12
C VAL A 132 1.82 -5.05 -8.60
N SER A 133 0.94 -4.39 -7.85
CA SER A 133 0.80 -4.61 -6.41
C SER A 133 0.36 -6.03 -6.08
N GLU A 134 -0.56 -6.60 -6.87
CA GLU A 134 -0.99 -7.99 -6.74
C GLU A 134 0.18 -8.95 -6.99
N GLU A 135 0.91 -8.78 -8.08
CA GLU A 135 2.01 -9.66 -8.44
C GLU A 135 3.15 -9.60 -7.42
N LEU A 136 3.55 -8.42 -6.98
CA LEU A 136 4.53 -8.26 -5.91
C LEU A 136 4.08 -8.92 -4.61
N SER A 137 2.79 -8.78 -4.25
CA SER A 137 2.21 -9.35 -3.04
C SER A 137 2.05 -10.87 -3.14
N ARG A 138 1.84 -11.43 -4.35
CA ARG A 138 1.90 -12.87 -4.62
C ARG A 138 3.27 -13.42 -4.28
N GLY A 139 4.33 -12.69 -4.60
CA GLY A 139 5.69 -13.04 -4.21
C GLY A 139 5.90 -12.93 -2.71
N TYR A 140 5.68 -11.74 -2.17
CA TYR A 140 5.70 -11.46 -0.73
C TYR A 140 4.98 -10.14 -0.43
N ILE A 141 4.01 -10.19 0.48
CA ILE A 141 3.18 -9.03 0.83
C ILE A 141 4.01 -7.83 1.32
N GLY A 142 5.15 -8.07 1.98
CA GLY A 142 6.07 -7.02 2.40
C GLY A 142 6.66 -6.25 1.21
N VAL A 143 6.93 -6.93 0.10
CA VAL A 143 7.41 -6.28 -1.13
C VAL A 143 6.27 -5.48 -1.78
N GLY A 144 5.07 -6.05 -1.87
CA GLY A 144 3.90 -5.30 -2.36
C GLY A 144 3.61 -4.05 -1.54
N SER A 145 3.87 -4.08 -0.23
CA SER A 145 3.67 -2.94 0.66
C SER A 145 4.60 -1.75 0.37
N LEU A 146 5.78 -1.98 -0.16
CA LEU A 146 6.69 -0.90 -0.58
C LEU A 146 6.04 -0.05 -1.67
N LEU A 147 5.45 -0.69 -2.68
CA LEU A 147 4.75 0.00 -3.76
C LEU A 147 3.53 0.76 -3.23
N THR A 148 2.69 0.12 -2.40
CA THR A 148 1.48 0.77 -1.88
C THR A 148 1.80 1.95 -0.97
N ARG A 149 2.88 1.92 -0.21
CA ARG A 149 3.33 3.09 0.59
C ARG A 149 3.86 4.20 -0.29
N ASN A 150 4.57 3.86 -1.37
CA ASN A 150 5.02 4.83 -2.37
C ASN A 150 3.82 5.49 -3.09
N ASP A 151 2.80 4.72 -3.45
CA ASP A 151 1.56 5.23 -4.05
C ASP A 151 0.85 6.22 -3.11
N ILE A 152 0.64 5.86 -1.84
CA ILE A 152 0.01 6.75 -0.84
C ILE A 152 0.80 8.06 -0.71
N ALA A 153 2.11 7.97 -0.59
CA ALA A 153 2.95 9.16 -0.42
C ALA A 153 2.92 10.07 -1.65
N SER A 154 3.11 9.49 -2.84
CA SER A 154 3.11 10.25 -4.09
C SER A 154 1.76 10.92 -4.36
N GLU A 155 0.64 10.23 -4.16
CA GLU A 155 -0.70 10.79 -4.34
C GLU A 155 -0.96 11.99 -3.40
N ILE A 156 -0.60 11.87 -2.14
CA ILE A 156 -0.76 12.94 -1.16
C ILE A 156 0.11 14.14 -1.55
N ILE A 157 1.35 13.90 -1.95
CA ILE A 157 2.28 14.98 -2.33
C ILE A 157 1.80 15.67 -3.62
N ILE A 158 1.42 14.91 -4.65
CA ILE A 158 0.90 15.45 -5.92
C ILE A 158 -0.32 16.33 -5.68
N LYS A 159 -1.19 15.92 -4.79
CA LYS A 159 -2.48 16.60 -4.58
C LYS A 159 -2.42 17.81 -3.66
N TYR A 160 -1.53 17.80 -2.68
CA TYR A 160 -1.59 18.75 -1.57
C TYR A 160 -0.29 19.52 -1.29
N ALA A 161 0.85 19.12 -1.86
CA ALA A 161 2.10 19.84 -1.67
C ALA A 161 2.28 20.99 -2.67
N SER A 162 3.17 21.92 -2.34
CA SER A 162 3.60 22.95 -3.30
C SER A 162 4.40 22.32 -4.44
N GLU A 163 4.45 23.01 -5.59
CA GLU A 163 5.21 22.56 -6.76
C GLU A 163 6.70 22.34 -6.41
N ASP A 164 7.29 23.20 -5.56
CA ASP A 164 8.68 23.04 -5.10
C ASP A 164 8.86 21.72 -4.34
N LYS A 165 7.91 21.36 -3.47
CA LYS A 165 7.95 20.09 -2.76
C LYS A 165 7.70 18.89 -3.67
N CYS A 166 6.83 19.02 -4.65
CA CYS A 166 6.66 18.01 -5.70
C CYS A 166 7.98 17.77 -6.46
N ASN A 167 8.64 18.84 -6.90
CA ASN A 167 9.93 18.79 -7.60
C ASN A 167 11.07 18.22 -6.73
N GLU A 168 11.02 18.44 -5.43
CA GLU A 168 12.01 17.88 -4.48
C GLU A 168 11.81 16.39 -4.23
N ILE A 169 10.57 15.96 -3.96
CA ILE A 169 10.31 14.64 -3.36
C ILE A 169 9.96 13.59 -4.42
N LEU A 170 9.10 13.93 -5.39
CA LEU A 170 8.58 12.94 -6.35
C LEU A 170 9.67 12.26 -7.21
N PRO A 171 10.71 12.98 -7.69
CA PRO A 171 11.82 12.32 -8.40
C PRO A 171 12.59 11.32 -7.53
N MET A 172 12.68 11.56 -6.23
CA MET A 172 13.35 10.65 -5.30
C MET A 172 12.48 9.41 -5.02
N LEU A 173 11.16 9.58 -4.91
CA LEU A 173 10.21 8.49 -4.78
C LEU A 173 10.19 7.62 -6.04
N SER A 174 10.14 8.24 -7.24
CA SER A 174 10.12 7.50 -8.52
C SER A 174 11.35 6.62 -8.72
N LYS A 175 12.50 7.05 -8.20
CA LYS A 175 13.76 6.30 -8.23
C LYS A 175 13.94 5.34 -7.04
N GLY A 176 12.96 5.22 -6.14
CA GLY A 176 13.08 4.40 -4.94
C GLY A 176 14.19 4.85 -3.96
N LEU A 177 14.68 6.08 -4.09
CA LEU A 177 15.71 6.66 -3.21
C LEU A 177 15.15 7.00 -1.83
N LEU A 178 13.84 7.26 -1.74
CA LEU A 178 13.10 7.43 -0.50
C LEU A 178 12.14 6.25 -0.31
N ILE A 179 12.12 5.68 0.87
CA ILE A 179 11.13 4.70 1.31
C ILE A 179 10.10 5.45 2.17
N PRO A 180 8.88 5.67 1.70
CA PRO A 180 7.87 6.36 2.47
C PRO A 180 7.13 5.44 3.43
N SER A 181 6.56 6.04 4.48
CA SER A 181 5.64 5.38 5.40
C SER A 181 4.41 6.26 5.66
N ALA A 182 3.23 5.63 5.70
CA ALA A 182 1.99 6.29 6.09
C ALA A 182 1.82 6.19 7.61
N VAL A 183 1.84 7.33 8.30
CA VAL A 183 1.94 7.43 9.76
C VAL A 183 0.66 8.05 10.33
N PHE A 184 -0.44 7.29 10.30
CA PHE A 184 -1.78 7.76 10.65
C PHE A 184 -2.30 7.16 11.95
N THR A 185 -2.24 5.84 12.07
CA THR A 185 -2.84 5.04 13.15
C THR A 185 -2.17 5.31 14.50
N GLU A 186 -2.98 5.35 15.55
CA GLU A 186 -2.55 5.48 16.94
C GLU A 186 -3.10 4.33 17.79
N PRO A 187 -2.58 4.09 19.00
CA PRO A 187 -3.08 3.00 19.86
C PRO A 187 -4.60 3.04 20.11
N ASN A 188 -5.19 4.22 20.11
CA ASN A 188 -6.61 4.46 20.39
C ASN A 188 -7.45 4.74 19.14
N CYS A 189 -6.87 4.84 17.95
CA CYS A 189 -7.62 5.07 16.72
C CYS A 189 -6.93 4.50 15.48
N GLY A 190 -7.74 3.91 14.59
CA GLY A 190 -7.30 3.38 13.31
C GLY A 190 -8.32 3.69 12.23
N SER A 191 -9.41 2.96 12.16
CA SER A 191 -10.49 3.22 11.17
C SER A 191 -11.15 4.59 11.35
N ASP A 192 -11.27 5.07 12.59
CA ASP A 192 -11.78 6.41 12.88
C ASP A 192 -10.63 7.37 13.17
N LEU A 193 -10.01 7.90 12.12
CA LEU A 193 -8.91 8.87 12.22
C LEU A 193 -9.36 10.24 12.77
N SER A 194 -10.66 10.50 12.93
CA SER A 194 -11.15 11.72 13.57
C SER A 194 -10.67 11.86 15.04
N LYS A 195 -10.25 10.73 15.64
CA LYS A 195 -9.77 10.62 17.02
C LYS A 195 -8.26 10.72 17.18
N VAL A 196 -7.53 11.10 16.14
CA VAL A 196 -6.08 11.31 16.24
C VAL A 196 -5.75 12.32 17.32
N ASN A 197 -4.86 11.93 18.24
CA ASN A 197 -4.41 12.71 19.38
C ASN A 197 -2.97 13.26 19.22
N THR A 198 -2.17 12.72 18.31
CA THR A 198 -0.87 13.33 17.98
C THR A 198 -1.07 14.79 17.63
N THR A 199 -0.36 15.69 18.30
CA THR A 199 -0.46 17.14 18.10
C THR A 199 0.68 17.66 17.25
N ALA A 200 0.42 18.76 16.53
CA ALA A 200 1.44 19.53 15.82
C ALA A 200 1.27 21.02 16.19
N THR A 201 2.07 21.49 17.12
CA THR A 201 1.98 22.86 17.63
C THR A 201 2.88 23.78 16.84
N LYS A 202 2.30 24.85 16.29
CA LYS A 202 3.01 25.86 15.50
C LYS A 202 3.95 26.68 16.41
N THR A 203 5.21 26.79 16.01
CA THR A 203 6.24 27.55 16.72
C THR A 203 7.00 28.42 15.72
N LYS A 204 7.35 29.61 16.11
CA LYS A 204 8.24 30.53 15.33
C LYS A 204 9.63 30.53 15.93
N VAL A 205 10.64 30.24 15.11
CA VAL A 205 12.05 30.32 15.51
C VAL A 205 12.79 31.13 14.43
N LEU A 206 13.46 32.22 14.82
CA LEU A 206 14.19 33.09 13.90
C LEU A 206 13.42 33.52 12.66
N GLY A 207 12.14 33.83 12.83
CA GLY A 207 11.25 34.26 11.73
C GLY A 207 10.64 33.13 10.90
N SER A 208 11.18 31.94 10.98
CA SER A 208 10.65 30.74 10.28
C SER A 208 9.59 30.02 11.09
N THR A 209 8.61 29.44 10.40
CA THR A 209 7.54 28.66 11.04
C THR A 209 7.94 27.19 11.10
N TYR A 210 7.86 26.61 12.28
CA TYR A 210 8.05 25.18 12.55
C TYR A 210 6.81 24.61 13.21
N TYR A 211 6.73 23.27 13.20
CA TYR A 211 5.74 22.53 13.96
C TYR A 211 6.45 21.56 14.92
N SER A 212 6.16 21.68 16.21
CA SER A 212 6.55 20.68 17.21
C SER A 212 5.50 19.59 17.22
N ILE A 213 5.90 18.37 16.82
CA ILE A 213 5.01 17.21 16.76
C ILE A 213 5.23 16.35 18.00
N ASN A 214 4.13 16.00 18.69
CA ASN A 214 4.17 15.17 19.88
C ASN A 214 3.02 14.15 19.86
N GLY A 215 3.33 12.88 20.06
CA GLY A 215 2.34 11.79 20.05
C GLY A 215 2.97 10.42 19.80
N THR A 216 2.12 9.41 19.80
CA THR A 216 2.50 8.02 19.57
C THR A 216 1.69 7.45 18.40
N LYS A 217 2.38 6.85 17.47
CA LYS A 217 1.80 6.15 16.32
C LYS A 217 2.04 4.65 16.45
N THR A 218 1.16 3.84 15.87
CA THR A 218 1.26 2.38 15.94
C THR A 218 0.93 1.74 14.59
N TRP A 219 1.33 0.49 14.40
CA TRP A 219 1.12 -0.29 13.17
C TRP A 219 1.71 0.38 11.92
N ILE A 220 2.87 1.03 12.08
CA ILE A 220 3.49 1.77 11.00
C ILE A 220 4.40 0.85 10.17
N THR A 221 3.89 0.44 9.04
CA THR A 221 4.62 -0.39 8.06
C THR A 221 5.86 0.34 7.57
N HIS A 222 7.00 -0.32 7.57
CA HIS A 222 8.32 0.24 7.27
C HIS A 222 8.75 1.39 8.21
N GLY A 223 8.18 1.50 9.42
CA GLY A 223 8.41 2.62 10.32
C GLY A 223 9.88 2.87 10.64
N SER A 224 10.66 1.83 10.88
CA SER A 224 12.11 1.93 11.14
C SER A 224 12.91 2.27 9.89
N ARG A 225 12.67 1.55 8.77
CA ARG A 225 13.47 1.66 7.54
C ARG A 225 13.04 2.77 6.59
N SER A 226 11.89 3.41 6.81
CA SER A 226 11.46 4.56 6.01
C SER A 226 12.34 5.78 6.28
N ASP A 227 12.46 6.63 5.29
CA ASP A 227 13.18 7.91 5.37
C ASP A 227 12.30 9.10 4.96
N LEU A 228 11.05 8.84 4.59
CA LEU A 228 10.00 9.84 4.40
C LEU A 228 8.75 9.41 5.17
N LEU A 229 8.27 10.24 6.08
CA LEU A 229 7.03 10.01 6.82
C LEU A 229 5.93 10.94 6.30
N ILE A 230 4.79 10.35 5.95
CA ILE A 230 3.54 11.09 5.71
C ILE A 230 2.68 10.93 6.97
N LEU A 231 2.68 11.97 7.79
CA LEU A 231 2.14 11.93 9.15
C LEU A 231 0.87 12.75 9.27
N LEU A 232 -0.14 12.18 9.92
CA LEU A 232 -1.37 12.86 10.29
C LEU A 232 -1.30 13.32 11.75
N ALA A 233 -1.52 14.61 12.00
CA ALA A 233 -1.52 15.18 13.34
C ALA A 233 -2.57 16.28 13.49
N ARG A 234 -2.93 16.58 14.72
CA ARG A 234 -3.88 17.63 15.09
C ARG A 234 -3.17 18.96 15.25
N THR A 235 -3.50 19.89 14.37
CA THR A 235 -3.00 21.28 14.39
C THR A 235 -3.93 22.24 15.11
N ASP A 236 -5.24 21.92 15.17
CA ASP A 236 -6.21 22.66 15.95
C ASP A 236 -6.89 21.74 16.98
N ILE A 237 -6.51 21.92 18.24
CA ILE A 237 -7.03 21.13 19.37
C ILE A 237 -8.47 21.51 19.76
N LYS A 238 -8.95 22.68 19.32
CA LYS A 238 -10.33 23.13 19.60
C LYS A 238 -11.32 22.53 18.61
N SER A 239 -10.90 22.25 17.39
CA SER A 239 -11.71 21.61 16.36
C SER A 239 -11.84 20.12 16.61
N LYS A 240 -13.07 19.60 16.52
CA LYS A 240 -13.38 18.18 16.64
C LYS A 240 -13.32 17.49 15.25
N GLY A 241 -13.15 16.18 15.28
CA GLY A 241 -13.18 15.38 14.06
C GLY A 241 -12.01 15.66 13.12
N TYR A 242 -12.27 15.60 11.83
CA TYR A 242 -11.25 15.76 10.78
C TYR A 242 -10.79 17.21 10.55
N SER A 243 -11.62 18.20 10.86
CA SER A 243 -11.33 19.61 10.60
C SER A 243 -10.12 20.18 11.34
N GLY A 244 -9.74 19.54 12.45
CA GLY A 244 -8.54 19.93 13.20
C GLY A 244 -7.25 19.22 12.76
N LEU A 245 -7.31 18.36 11.74
CA LEU A 245 -6.18 17.53 11.31
C LEU A 245 -5.42 18.15 10.15
N SER A 246 -4.12 17.92 10.11
CA SER A 246 -3.23 18.27 8.99
C SER A 246 -2.28 17.14 8.67
N LEU A 247 -1.87 17.08 7.41
CA LEU A 247 -0.85 16.14 6.92
C LEU A 247 0.51 16.83 6.89
N PHE A 248 1.53 16.11 7.31
CA PHE A 248 2.92 16.53 7.28
C PHE A 248 3.74 15.52 6.50
N SER A 249 4.65 15.99 5.67
CA SER A 249 5.73 15.20 5.10
C SER A 249 7.06 15.64 5.71
N PHE A 250 7.83 14.72 6.26
CA PHE A 250 9.16 15.02 6.74
C PHE A 250 10.11 13.85 6.56
N LYS A 251 11.38 14.17 6.38
CA LYS A 251 12.47 13.19 6.25
C LYS A 251 12.98 12.81 7.64
N LYS A 252 13.26 11.53 7.83
CA LYS A 252 14.02 11.00 8.96
C LYS A 252 15.21 10.18 8.45
N LYS A 253 16.14 9.87 9.34
CA LYS A 253 17.22 8.92 9.02
C LYS A 253 16.64 7.52 8.88
N ARG A 254 17.09 6.81 7.85
CA ARG A 254 16.74 5.40 7.64
C ARG A 254 17.33 4.58 8.76
N GLY A 255 16.50 3.78 9.42
CA GLY A 255 16.93 2.81 10.40
C GLY A 255 17.23 1.45 9.76
N ASP A 256 17.91 0.64 10.52
CA ASP A 256 18.19 -0.76 10.21
C ASP A 256 17.84 -1.66 11.40
N LYS A 257 18.18 -2.95 11.32
CA LYS A 257 17.88 -3.92 12.37
C LYS A 257 18.64 -3.64 13.69
N THR A 258 19.80 -3.01 13.63
CA THR A 258 20.65 -2.70 14.80
C THR A 258 20.32 -1.35 15.42
N ASN A 259 19.92 -0.38 14.60
CA ASN A 259 19.51 0.93 15.03
C ASN A 259 18.23 1.35 14.27
N PRO A 260 17.05 0.90 14.71
CA PRO A 260 15.80 1.12 13.97
C PRO A 260 15.34 2.58 13.96
N PHE A 261 15.74 3.41 14.93
CA PHE A 261 15.37 4.82 15.02
C PHE A 261 16.60 5.68 15.36
N PRO A 262 17.44 6.03 14.36
CA PRO A 262 18.69 6.76 14.60
C PRO A 262 18.52 8.24 14.92
N ASP A 263 17.32 8.81 14.77
CA ASP A 263 17.05 10.21 15.13
C ASP A 263 16.79 10.37 16.62
N LYS A 264 17.38 11.39 17.25
CA LYS A 264 17.29 11.62 18.71
C LYS A 264 15.86 11.82 19.23
N ASN A 265 14.97 12.37 18.40
CA ASN A 265 13.61 12.75 18.80
C ASN A 265 12.54 11.79 18.27
N ILE A 266 12.94 10.69 17.66
CA ILE A 266 12.05 9.65 17.16
C ILE A 266 12.50 8.34 17.79
N SER A 267 11.60 7.70 18.50
CA SER A 267 11.81 6.36 19.08
C SER A 267 10.69 5.44 18.69
N GLY A 268 10.93 4.15 18.78
CA GLY A 268 9.92 3.15 18.50
C GLY A 268 10.40 1.76 18.82
N SER A 269 9.47 0.82 18.79
CA SER A 269 9.73 -0.60 18.96
C SER A 269 8.97 -1.40 17.92
N GLU A 270 9.47 -2.57 17.60
CA GLU A 270 8.80 -3.50 16.72
C GLU A 270 7.56 -4.09 17.40
N ILE A 271 6.48 -4.23 16.66
CA ILE A 271 5.27 -4.92 17.11
C ILE A 271 5.32 -6.35 16.58
N SER A 272 5.24 -7.32 17.49
CA SER A 272 5.18 -8.71 17.12
C SER A 272 3.88 -9.04 16.39
N VAL A 273 3.99 -9.62 15.20
CA VAL A 273 2.86 -9.95 14.35
C VAL A 273 2.97 -11.38 13.82
N ILE A 274 1.82 -12.01 13.56
CA ILE A 274 1.75 -13.37 12.99
C ILE A 274 2.16 -13.34 11.52
N GLY A 275 1.67 -12.36 10.76
CA GLY A 275 1.98 -12.16 9.35
C GLY A 275 2.43 -10.73 9.09
N TYR A 276 2.79 -10.41 7.83
CA TYR A 276 3.22 -9.07 7.44
C TYR A 276 4.53 -8.66 8.14
N ARG A 277 5.51 -9.57 8.13
CA ARG A 277 6.82 -9.44 8.79
C ARG A 277 7.89 -8.94 7.82
N GLY A 278 9.05 -8.53 8.34
CA GLY A 278 10.19 -8.08 7.51
C GLY A 278 10.05 -6.65 6.97
N MET A 279 9.33 -5.78 7.71
CA MET A 279 8.98 -4.42 7.26
C MET A 279 9.32 -3.35 8.27
#